data_b154b229ff42a3cfe6b3efeab1993a5b
#
_entry.id   b154b229ff42a3cfe6b3efeab1993a5b
#
_cell.length_a   1.000
_cell.length_b   1.000
_cell.length_c   1.000
_cell.angle_alpha   90.00
_cell.angle_beta   90.00
_cell.angle_gamma   90.00
#
_symmetry.space_group_name_H-M   'P 1'
#
loop_
_entity.id
_entity.type
_entity.pdbx_description
1 polymer ?
#
loop_
_entity_poly.entity_id
_entity_poly.type
_entity_poly.pdbx_seq_one_letter_code
_entity_poly.pdbx_strand_id
1 'polypeptide(L)'
;MAKPKMGLVGLCSHFESGGQRHDELISSAAKAMEAAGIDVVVANRSVWDPVDAMDVCDQFKEAGIESVAIMFVTWATDDMPYLFINELKVPVLFWAVPYPETFSIGCVQEAGGVLKAEGIHFEYVYGLADDAALIAKVKMAAEAA
;
A
#
# COMPACT_ATOMS: atom_id res chain seq x y z
N MET A 1 10.95 14.32 -18.03
CA MET A 1 11.05 12.95 -17.52
C MET A 1 9.69 12.41 -17.16
N ALA A 2 9.45 11.13 -17.45
CA ALA A 2 8.20 10.49 -17.07
C ALA A 2 8.11 10.41 -15.55
N LYS A 3 6.90 10.56 -15.01
CA LYS A 3 6.64 10.38 -13.59
C LYS A 3 6.77 8.89 -13.22
N PRO A 4 7.28 8.56 -12.03
CA PRO A 4 7.28 7.17 -11.58
C PRO A 4 5.84 6.69 -11.40
N LYS A 5 5.57 5.48 -11.87
CA LYS A 5 4.22 4.90 -11.83
C LYS A 5 4.09 3.95 -10.63
N MET A 6 3.25 4.29 -9.69
CA MET A 6 3.08 3.55 -8.45
C MET A 6 1.63 3.13 -8.25
N GLY A 7 1.41 1.85 -7.97
CA GLY A 7 0.11 1.37 -7.56
C GLY A 7 -0.21 1.77 -6.13
N LEU A 8 -1.48 2.00 -5.83
CA LEU A 8 -1.96 2.29 -4.48
C LEU A 8 -3.17 1.41 -4.18
N VAL A 9 -3.07 0.61 -3.14
CA VAL A 9 -4.12 -0.33 -2.74
C VAL A 9 -4.31 -0.31 -1.22
N GLY A 10 -5.56 -0.43 -0.79
CA GLY A 10 -5.92 -0.51 0.64
C GLY A 10 -6.38 -1.91 1.01
N LEU A 11 -5.80 -2.48 2.06
CA LEU A 11 -6.20 -3.76 2.64
C LEU A 11 -7.10 -3.55 3.84
N CYS A 12 -8.17 -4.33 3.93
CA CYS A 12 -9.14 -4.28 5.01
C CYS A 12 -9.44 -5.70 5.51
N SER A 13 -9.91 -5.80 6.75
CA SER A 13 -10.38 -7.07 7.32
C SER A 13 -11.76 -6.89 7.93
N HIS A 14 -12.63 -7.88 7.72
CA HIS A 14 -13.95 -7.90 8.33
C HIS A 14 -13.89 -8.12 9.85
N PHE A 15 -12.76 -8.58 10.37
CA PHE A 15 -12.57 -8.84 11.78
C PHE A 15 -12.06 -7.62 12.56
N GLU A 16 -11.71 -6.54 11.85
CA GLU A 16 -11.15 -5.34 12.46
C GLU A 16 -12.04 -4.12 12.23
N SER A 17 -11.92 -3.13 13.13
CA SER A 17 -12.59 -1.85 12.97
C SER A 17 -11.84 -0.97 12.00
N GLY A 18 -12.53 -0.10 11.28
CA GLY A 18 -11.90 0.98 10.53
C GLY A 18 -11.91 0.82 9.02
N GLY A 19 -12.38 -0.30 8.50
CA GLY A 19 -12.46 -0.50 7.05
C GLY A 19 -13.29 0.54 6.31
N GLN A 20 -14.25 1.16 6.98
CA GLN A 20 -15.06 2.23 6.41
C GLN A 20 -14.26 3.49 6.06
N ARG A 21 -13.04 3.62 6.57
CA ARG A 21 -12.16 4.74 6.25
C ARG A 21 -11.46 4.58 4.91
N HIS A 22 -11.56 3.43 4.27
CA HIS A 22 -10.80 3.08 3.06
C HIS A 22 -10.87 4.18 2.00
N ASP A 23 -12.08 4.55 1.58
CA ASP A 23 -12.23 5.43 0.42
C ASP A 23 -11.65 6.82 0.68
N GLU A 24 -11.86 7.36 1.88
CA GLU A 24 -11.30 8.65 2.27
C GLU A 24 -9.77 8.60 2.37
N LEU A 25 -9.23 7.57 3.01
CA LEU A 25 -7.78 7.42 3.16
C LEU A 25 -7.08 7.25 1.82
N ILE A 26 -7.62 6.42 0.95
CA ILE A 26 -7.05 6.17 -0.38
C ILE A 26 -7.17 7.42 -1.26
N SER A 27 -8.31 8.10 -1.24
CA SER A 27 -8.50 9.33 -2.01
C SER A 27 -7.52 10.42 -1.59
N SER A 28 -7.34 10.62 -0.28
CA SER A 28 -6.40 11.61 0.25
C SER A 28 -4.96 11.25 -0.11
N ALA A 29 -4.60 9.98 -0.01
CA ALA A 29 -3.27 9.50 -0.38
C ALA A 29 -2.99 9.71 -1.87
N ALA A 30 -3.93 9.32 -2.72
CA ALA A 30 -3.77 9.48 -4.17
C ALA A 30 -3.56 10.94 -4.57
N LYS A 31 -4.35 11.85 -4.01
CA LYS A 31 -4.21 13.28 -4.29
C LYS A 31 -2.84 13.82 -3.87
N ALA A 32 -2.38 13.46 -2.68
CA ALA A 32 -1.08 13.90 -2.18
C ALA A 32 0.07 13.34 -3.02
N MET A 33 -0.02 12.08 -3.41
CA MET A 33 0.98 11.43 -4.24
C MET A 33 1.04 12.06 -5.64
N GLU A 34 -0.11 12.32 -6.25
CA GLU A 34 -0.20 13.00 -7.55
C GLU A 34 0.40 14.39 -7.49
N ALA A 35 0.08 15.15 -6.44
CA ALA A 35 0.64 16.49 -6.23
C ALA A 35 2.16 16.45 -6.06
N ALA A 36 2.70 15.35 -5.55
CA ALA A 36 4.14 15.13 -5.39
C ALA A 36 4.84 14.70 -6.69
N GLY A 37 4.08 14.45 -7.76
CA GLY A 37 4.65 14.07 -9.06
C GLY A 37 4.73 12.57 -9.31
N ILE A 38 3.88 11.78 -8.64
CA ILE A 38 3.76 10.34 -8.88
C ILE A 38 2.57 10.10 -9.82
N ASP A 39 2.75 9.23 -10.80
CA ASP A 39 1.64 8.70 -11.61
C ASP A 39 1.01 7.56 -10.83
N VAL A 40 -0.09 7.85 -10.13
CA VAL A 40 -0.72 6.90 -9.22
C VAL A 40 -1.76 6.07 -9.95
N VAL A 41 -1.62 4.76 -9.86
CA VAL A 41 -2.65 3.81 -10.32
C VAL A 41 -3.40 3.33 -9.08
N VAL A 42 -4.59 3.88 -8.86
CA VAL A 42 -5.41 3.53 -7.71
C VAL A 42 -6.14 2.22 -7.96
N ALA A 43 -6.07 1.29 -7.02
CA ALA A 43 -6.81 0.03 -7.11
C ALA A 43 -8.30 0.30 -7.30
N ASN A 44 -8.93 -0.43 -8.21
CA ASN A 44 -10.34 -0.23 -8.56
C ASN A 44 -11.32 -0.71 -7.46
N ARG A 45 -10.81 -1.20 -6.36
CA ARG A 45 -11.60 -1.68 -5.22
C ARG A 45 -10.76 -1.71 -3.94
N SER A 46 -11.42 -1.69 -2.79
CA SER A 46 -10.82 -2.08 -1.52
C SER A 46 -10.62 -3.59 -1.50
N VAL A 47 -9.58 -4.05 -0.82
CA VAL A 47 -9.20 -5.47 -0.81
C VAL A 47 -9.54 -6.06 0.55
N TRP A 48 -10.48 -7.01 0.55
CA TRP A 48 -11.00 -7.67 1.75
C TRP A 48 -10.67 -9.17 1.79
N ASP A 49 -10.33 -9.75 0.64
CA ASP A 49 -10.07 -11.18 0.50
C ASP A 49 -9.09 -11.44 -0.67
N PRO A 50 -8.60 -12.69 -0.82
CA PRO A 50 -7.66 -13.02 -1.90
C PRO A 50 -8.22 -12.81 -3.30
N VAL A 51 -9.53 -12.94 -3.51
CA VAL A 51 -10.13 -12.71 -4.84
C VAL A 51 -10.01 -11.24 -5.22
N ASP A 52 -10.33 -10.33 -4.31
CA ASP A 52 -10.13 -8.89 -4.50
C ASP A 52 -8.65 -8.61 -4.81
N ALA A 53 -7.75 -9.21 -4.05
CA ALA A 53 -6.31 -9.00 -4.22
C ALA A 53 -5.83 -9.43 -5.61
N MET A 54 -6.26 -10.58 -6.11
CA MET A 54 -5.90 -11.05 -7.46
C MET A 54 -6.42 -10.13 -8.54
N ASP A 55 -7.65 -9.64 -8.41
CA ASP A 55 -8.22 -8.70 -9.38
C ASP A 55 -7.41 -7.40 -9.44
N VAL A 56 -6.99 -6.89 -8.28
CA VAL A 56 -6.14 -5.69 -8.23
C VAL A 56 -4.75 -5.96 -8.79
N CYS A 57 -4.18 -7.13 -8.52
CA CYS A 57 -2.89 -7.51 -9.12
C CYS A 57 -2.98 -7.53 -10.66
N ASP A 58 -4.05 -8.05 -11.22
CA ASP A 58 -4.26 -8.06 -12.67
C ASP A 58 -4.36 -6.63 -13.22
N GLN A 59 -5.11 -5.75 -12.54
CA GLN A 59 -5.19 -4.33 -12.90
C GLN A 59 -3.80 -3.68 -12.90
N PHE A 60 -3.01 -3.92 -11.86
CA PHE A 60 -1.69 -3.31 -11.71
C PHE A 60 -0.70 -3.82 -12.75
N LYS A 61 -0.72 -5.12 -13.06
CA LYS A 61 0.11 -5.69 -14.13
C LYS A 61 -0.21 -5.06 -15.47
N GLU A 62 -1.49 -4.93 -15.79
CA GLU A 62 -1.93 -4.33 -17.06
C GLU A 62 -1.53 -2.86 -17.14
N ALA A 63 -1.58 -2.13 -16.03
CA ALA A 63 -1.17 -0.74 -15.98
C ALA A 63 0.34 -0.53 -16.04
N GLY A 64 1.13 -1.58 -15.80
CA GLY A 64 2.59 -1.50 -15.85
C GLY A 64 3.19 -0.71 -14.69
N ILE A 65 2.69 -0.89 -13.47
CA ILE A 65 3.25 -0.21 -12.30
C ILE A 65 4.71 -0.59 -12.09
N GLU A 66 5.48 0.35 -11.57
CA GLU A 66 6.92 0.16 -11.29
C GLU A 66 7.19 -0.11 -9.81
N SER A 67 6.24 0.25 -8.95
CA SER A 67 6.26 0.01 -7.51
C SER A 67 4.84 -0.01 -6.98
N VAL A 68 4.65 -0.44 -5.73
CA VAL A 68 3.31 -0.49 -5.13
C VAL A 68 3.35 -0.02 -3.69
N ALA A 69 2.39 0.85 -3.33
CA ALA A 69 2.11 1.24 -1.96
C ALA A 69 0.90 0.44 -1.46
N ILE A 70 1.11 -0.35 -0.42
CA ILE A 70 0.07 -1.17 0.20
C ILE A 70 -0.29 -0.51 1.53
N MET A 71 -1.48 0.10 1.59
CA MET A 71 -1.99 0.73 2.80
C MET A 71 -2.77 -0.30 3.61
N PHE A 72 -2.35 -0.50 4.84
CA PHE A 72 -3.12 -1.31 5.78
C PHE A 72 -4.16 -0.41 6.45
N VAL A 73 -5.33 -0.33 5.82
CA VAL A 73 -6.46 0.44 6.38
C VAL A 73 -6.89 -0.18 7.71
N THR A 74 -6.85 -1.52 7.77
CA THR A 74 -6.91 -2.29 9.00
C THR A 74 -5.83 -3.38 8.95
N TRP A 75 -5.66 -4.11 10.06
CA TRP A 75 -4.91 -5.37 10.03
C TRP A 75 -5.52 -6.29 8.95
N ALA A 76 -4.68 -7.01 8.25
CA ALA A 76 -5.08 -8.00 7.25
C ALA A 76 -4.30 -9.28 7.48
N THR A 77 -4.80 -10.41 6.99
CA THR A 77 -4.08 -11.68 7.11
C THR A 77 -2.79 -11.65 6.30
N ASP A 78 -1.78 -12.40 6.75
CA ASP A 78 -0.42 -12.37 6.17
C ASP A 78 -0.39 -12.73 4.69
N ASP A 79 -1.28 -13.59 4.23
CA ASP A 79 -1.38 -14.00 2.83
C ASP A 79 -1.69 -12.84 1.89
N MET A 80 -2.35 -11.78 2.38
CA MET A 80 -2.75 -10.66 1.55
C MET A 80 -1.57 -9.85 1.01
N PRO A 81 -0.68 -9.30 1.86
CA PRO A 81 0.50 -8.59 1.33
C PRO A 81 1.43 -9.51 0.54
N TYR A 82 1.57 -10.77 0.93
CA TYR A 82 2.38 -11.73 0.19
C TYR A 82 1.88 -11.96 -1.22
N LEU A 83 0.58 -12.02 -1.40
CA LEU A 83 -0.01 -12.21 -2.72
C LEU A 83 0.44 -11.07 -3.66
N PHE A 84 0.38 -9.81 -3.21
CA PHE A 84 0.86 -8.68 -3.99
C PHE A 84 2.35 -8.78 -4.29
N ILE A 85 3.16 -9.14 -3.30
CA ILE A 85 4.62 -9.25 -3.46
C ILE A 85 4.95 -10.32 -4.50
N ASN A 86 4.35 -11.49 -4.39
CA ASN A 86 4.63 -12.63 -5.28
C ASN A 86 4.11 -12.40 -6.70
N GLU A 87 2.95 -11.77 -6.84
CA GLU A 87 2.35 -11.56 -8.16
C GLU A 87 2.96 -10.39 -8.92
N LEU A 88 3.27 -9.30 -8.24
CA LEU A 88 3.71 -8.08 -8.91
C LEU A 88 5.21 -8.01 -9.13
N LYS A 89 5.99 -8.53 -8.20
CA LYS A 89 7.47 -8.55 -8.28
C LYS A 89 8.07 -7.17 -8.53
N VAL A 90 7.52 -6.16 -7.86
CA VAL A 90 8.00 -4.78 -7.89
C VAL A 90 8.34 -4.35 -6.45
N PRO A 91 9.14 -3.28 -6.28
CA PRO A 91 9.40 -2.74 -4.95
C PRO A 91 8.12 -2.37 -4.21
N VAL A 92 8.09 -2.62 -2.91
CA VAL A 92 6.90 -2.50 -2.06
C VAL A 92 7.15 -1.45 -0.98
N LEU A 93 6.16 -0.58 -0.78
CA LEU A 93 6.08 0.31 0.36
C LEU A 93 4.84 -0.04 1.17
N PHE A 94 5.00 -0.32 2.46
CA PHE A 94 3.88 -0.53 3.38
C PHE A 94 3.49 0.79 4.01
N TRP A 95 2.19 1.06 4.06
CA TRP A 95 1.65 2.28 4.64
C TRP A 95 0.75 1.92 5.82
N ALA A 96 1.18 2.28 7.04
CA ALA A 96 0.39 2.11 8.24
C ALA A 96 -0.33 3.41 8.60
N VAL A 97 -1.57 3.30 9.05
CA VAL A 97 -2.40 4.45 9.42
C VAL A 97 -2.48 4.59 10.96
N PRO A 98 -2.58 5.83 11.48
CA PRO A 98 -2.46 6.08 12.92
C PRO A 98 -3.80 5.90 13.66
N TYR A 99 -4.43 4.75 13.51
CA TYR A 99 -5.66 4.39 14.20
C TYR A 99 -5.42 3.09 14.98
N PRO A 100 -5.07 3.18 16.28
CA PRO A 100 -4.65 2.00 17.06
C PRO A 100 -5.65 0.84 17.04
N GLU A 101 -6.94 1.13 17.00
CA GLU A 101 -8.00 0.13 16.97
C GLU A 101 -8.01 -0.75 15.72
N THR A 102 -7.33 -0.32 14.67
CA THR A 102 -7.24 -1.07 13.42
C THR A 102 -6.11 -2.09 13.38
N PHE A 103 -5.16 -1.99 14.30
CA PHE A 103 -3.92 -2.77 14.32
C PHE A 103 -3.09 -2.64 13.04
N SER A 104 -3.24 -1.53 12.31
CA SER A 104 -2.54 -1.27 11.05
C SER A 104 -1.02 -1.35 11.22
N ILE A 105 -0.45 -0.61 12.18
CA ILE A 105 1.00 -0.62 12.41
C ILE A 105 1.49 -1.99 12.86
N GLY A 106 0.71 -2.72 13.65
CA GLY A 106 1.03 -4.08 14.06
C GLY A 106 1.15 -5.01 12.87
N CYS A 107 0.25 -4.88 11.90
CA CYS A 107 0.27 -5.66 10.67
C CYS A 107 1.53 -5.36 9.84
N VAL A 108 1.89 -4.08 9.72
CA VAL A 108 3.11 -3.69 9.00
C VAL A 108 4.35 -4.26 9.67
N GLN A 109 4.43 -4.22 11.00
CA GLN A 109 5.54 -4.79 11.75
C GLN A 109 5.63 -6.30 11.56
N GLU A 110 4.51 -7.00 11.61
CA GLU A 110 4.44 -8.45 11.44
C GLU A 110 4.86 -8.87 10.02
N ALA A 111 4.24 -8.28 9.01
CA ALA A 111 4.57 -8.54 7.61
C ALA A 111 6.02 -8.17 7.30
N GLY A 112 6.47 -7.02 7.78
CA GLY A 112 7.84 -6.56 7.59
C GLY A 112 8.86 -7.48 8.24
N GLY A 113 8.56 -8.02 9.41
CA GLY A 113 9.41 -8.99 10.10
C GLY A 113 9.62 -10.24 9.28
N VAL A 114 8.57 -10.76 8.65
CA VAL A 114 8.65 -11.95 7.79
C VAL A 114 9.46 -11.66 6.54
N LEU A 115 9.21 -10.54 5.86
CA LEU A 115 9.96 -10.15 4.67
C LEU A 115 11.45 -9.99 4.98
N LYS A 116 11.76 -9.36 6.10
CA LYS A 116 13.14 -9.16 6.53
C LYS A 116 13.84 -10.50 6.78
N ALA A 117 13.14 -11.45 7.40
CA ALA A 117 13.68 -12.78 7.63
C ALA A 117 13.94 -13.53 6.31
N GLU A 118 13.17 -13.27 5.28
CA GLU A 118 13.34 -13.86 3.95
C GLU A 118 14.32 -13.07 3.06
N GLY A 119 14.87 -11.97 3.56
CA GLY A 119 15.79 -11.13 2.80
C GLY A 119 15.12 -10.26 1.74
N ILE A 120 13.82 -10.04 1.83
CA ILE A 120 13.08 -9.19 0.91
C ILE A 120 13.08 -7.76 1.43
N HIS A 121 13.58 -6.84 0.61
CA HIS A 121 13.60 -5.42 0.95
C HIS A 121 12.21 -4.80 0.83
N PHE A 122 11.86 -3.97 1.80
CA PHE A 122 10.64 -3.15 1.75
C PHE A 122 10.89 -1.83 2.48
N GLU A 123 10.09 -0.83 2.14
CA GLU A 123 10.02 0.45 2.85
C GLU A 123 8.69 0.55 3.57
N TYR A 124 8.61 1.40 4.60
CA TYR A 124 7.32 1.67 5.24
C TYR A 124 7.18 3.12 5.66
N VAL A 125 5.95 3.59 5.74
CA VAL A 125 5.57 4.89 6.28
C VAL A 125 4.44 4.70 7.29
N TYR A 126 4.37 5.61 8.25
CA TYR A 126 3.33 5.61 9.29
C TYR A 126 2.76 7.02 9.43
N GLY A 127 1.47 7.15 9.18
CA GLY A 127 0.78 8.44 9.29
C GLY A 127 -0.26 8.65 8.21
N LEU A 128 -0.63 9.91 8.01
CA LEU A 128 -1.64 10.34 7.06
C LEU A 128 -1.03 11.13 5.91
N ALA A 129 -1.80 11.27 4.83
CA ALA A 129 -1.33 11.91 3.59
C ALA A 129 -1.12 13.43 3.71
N ASP A 130 -1.60 14.06 4.78
CA ASP A 130 -1.35 15.48 5.04
C ASP A 130 0.03 15.74 5.65
N ASP A 131 0.78 14.69 5.99
CA ASP A 131 2.14 14.79 6.48
C ASP A 131 3.10 14.88 5.28
N ALA A 132 3.67 16.06 5.06
CA ALA A 132 4.57 16.31 3.93
C ALA A 132 5.84 15.44 3.99
N ALA A 133 6.35 15.15 5.17
CA ALA A 133 7.53 14.29 5.32
C ALA A 133 7.22 12.85 4.93
N LEU A 134 6.03 12.37 5.26
CA LEU A 134 5.56 11.05 4.85
C LEU A 134 5.47 10.95 3.32
N ILE A 135 4.83 11.93 2.69
CA ILE A 135 4.68 11.94 1.22
C ILE A 135 6.03 12.04 0.52
N ALA A 136 6.98 12.81 1.08
CA ALA A 136 8.35 12.86 0.54
C ALA A 136 9.00 11.47 0.54
N LYS A 137 8.78 10.69 1.59
CA LYS A 137 9.30 9.31 1.69
C LYS A 137 8.64 8.38 0.68
N VAL A 138 7.33 8.53 0.47
CA VAL A 138 6.60 7.77 -0.57
C VAL A 138 7.18 8.08 -1.94
N LYS A 139 7.43 9.36 -2.23
CA LYS A 139 8.03 9.77 -3.50
C LYS A 139 9.41 9.19 -3.69
N MET A 140 10.25 9.20 -2.67
CA MET A 140 11.58 8.59 -2.74
C MET A 140 11.48 7.10 -3.08
N ALA A 141 10.56 6.37 -2.48
CA ALA A 141 10.34 4.96 -2.78
C ALA A 141 9.88 4.75 -4.22
N ALA A 142 8.99 5.59 -4.72
CA ALA A 142 8.53 5.52 -6.10
C ALA A 142 9.66 5.80 -7.10
N GLU A 143 10.51 6.78 -6.82
CA GLU A 143 11.62 7.17 -7.70
C GLU A 143 12.77 6.15 -7.68
N ALA A 144 12.92 5.40 -6.60
CA ALA A 144 13.96 4.38 -6.47
C ALA A 144 13.66 3.09 -7.23
N ALA A 145 12.43 2.93 -7.69
CA ALA A 145 11.99 1.73 -8.39
C ALA A 145 12.53 1.63 -9.81
#